data_018ad2e02450de8ea3ed5443264fe5a3
#
_entry.id   018ad2e02450de8ea3ed5443264fe5a3
#
_cell.length_a   1.000
_cell.length_b   1.000
_cell.length_c   1.000
_cell.angle_alpha   90.00
_cell.angle_beta   90.00
_cell.angle_gamma   90.00
#
_symmetry.space_group_name_H-M   'P 1'
#
loop_
_entity.id
_entity.type
_entity.pdbx_description
1 polymer ?
#
loop_
_entity_poly.entity_id
_entity_poly.type
_entity_poly.pdbx_seq_one_letter_code
_entity_poly.pdbx_strand_id
1 'polypeptide(L)'
;MAKPKNKYKREAGGHFSLQEEKTKTRVSGFGHGDFIKLKDEYGNVWLGSAEIVADNSIVYRFRDGTGKTLTGISSGLVVTLRDEKGNTWRGAVD
;
A
#
# COMPACT_ATOMS: atom_id res chain seq x y z
N MET A 1 -0.57 -29.36 -13.83
CA MET A 1 -0.61 -28.88 -13.55
C MET A 1 -0.67 -27.97 -13.21
N ALA A 2 -0.49 -27.74 -13.04
CA ALA A 2 -0.55 -26.95 -12.77
C ALA A 2 -0.42 -26.19 -12.44
N LYS A 3 -0.32 -25.74 -12.36
CA LYS A 3 -0.17 -24.96 -12.11
C LYS A 3 -0.13 -24.07 -11.77
N PRO A 4 -0.09 -23.92 -11.44
CA PRO A 4 -0.18 -22.89 -11.08
C PRO A 4 -0.11 -21.78 -11.56
N LYS A 5 -0.70 -21.59 -12.05
CA LYS A 5 -0.78 -20.56 -12.60
C LYS A 5 -0.86 -19.44 -11.78
N ASN A 6 -1.36 -19.49 -10.77
CA ASN A 6 -1.47 -18.45 -9.94
C ASN A 6 -0.21 -17.92 -9.53
N LYS A 7 0.72 -18.69 -9.43
CA LYS A 7 1.91 -18.24 -9.11
C LYS A 7 2.44 -17.36 -10.13
N TYR A 8 1.90 -17.41 -11.28
CA TYR A 8 2.32 -16.59 -12.31
C TYR A 8 1.67 -15.26 -12.21
N LYS A 9 0.56 -15.16 -11.51
CA LYS A 9 -0.04 -13.96 -11.36
C LYS A 9 0.51 -13.39 -10.15
N ARG A 10 1.55 -12.71 -10.15
CA ARG A 10 2.08 -12.15 -8.98
C ARG A 10 1.20 -11.11 -8.46
N GLU A 11 0.75 -11.23 -7.27
CA GLU A 11 0.00 -10.20 -6.62
C GLU A 11 0.98 -9.24 -5.98
N ALA A 12 0.75 -7.97 -6.18
CA ALA A 12 1.57 -6.95 -5.57
C ALA A 12 1.26 -6.85 -4.09
N GLY A 13 2.25 -6.54 -3.28
CA GLY A 13 2.04 -6.40 -1.86
C GLY A 13 3.19 -6.94 -1.04
N GLY A 14 2.93 -7.16 0.22
CA GLY A 14 3.90 -7.67 1.17
C GLY A 14 3.74 -6.98 2.51
N HIS A 15 4.83 -6.73 3.19
CA HIS A 15 4.81 -5.99 4.45
C HIS A 15 5.12 -4.53 4.17
N PHE A 16 4.26 -3.67 4.65
CA PHE A 16 4.38 -2.24 4.42
C PHE A 16 4.83 -1.52 5.67
N SER A 17 5.72 -0.56 5.52
CA SER A 17 6.12 0.30 6.61
C SER A 17 6.30 1.69 6.02
N LEU A 18 5.43 2.61 6.38
CA LEU A 18 5.40 3.96 5.83
C LEU A 18 5.33 4.98 6.94
N GLN A 19 5.75 6.19 6.63
CA GLN A 19 5.74 7.28 7.60
C GLN A 19 5.31 8.57 6.90
N GLU A 20 4.44 9.32 7.55
CA GLU A 20 4.03 10.61 7.05
C GLU A 20 5.19 11.60 7.27
N GLU A 21 5.48 12.38 6.26
CA GLU A 21 6.70 13.19 6.27
C GLU A 21 6.71 14.30 7.30
N LYS A 22 5.57 14.90 7.57
CA LYS A 22 5.53 16.02 8.50
C LYS A 22 5.34 15.59 9.92
N THR A 23 4.35 14.76 10.16
CA THR A 23 3.99 14.37 11.52
C THR A 23 4.78 13.17 12.02
N LYS A 24 5.43 12.47 11.11
CA LYS A 24 6.18 11.25 11.42
C LYS A 24 5.27 10.12 11.91
N THR A 25 3.99 10.23 11.67
CA THR A 25 3.05 9.17 12.00
C THR A 25 3.37 7.94 11.18
N ARG A 26 3.38 6.79 11.81
CA ARG A 26 3.72 5.55 11.11
C ARG A 26 2.49 4.72 10.83
N VAL A 27 2.51 4.05 9.69
CA VAL A 27 1.49 3.09 9.33
C VAL A 27 2.20 1.86 8.83
N SER A 28 1.69 0.70 9.21
CA SER A 28 2.30 -0.55 8.76
C SER A 28 1.23 -1.61 8.62
N GLY A 29 1.54 -2.63 7.88
CA GLY A 29 0.60 -3.72 7.70
C GLY A 29 1.05 -4.71 6.66
N PHE A 30 0.10 -5.49 6.18
CA PHE A 30 0.44 -6.62 5.35
C PHE A 30 -0.74 -6.95 4.43
N GLY A 31 -0.42 -7.45 3.29
CA GLY A 31 -1.43 -7.96 2.38
C GLY A 31 -0.97 -7.95 0.93
N HIS A 32 -1.81 -8.47 0.08
CA HIS A 32 -1.49 -8.61 -1.34
C HIS A 32 -2.76 -8.37 -2.17
N GLY A 33 -2.54 -7.84 -3.36
CA GLY A 33 -3.63 -7.70 -4.32
C GLY A 33 -4.75 -6.82 -3.80
N ASP A 34 -5.93 -7.36 -3.73
CA ASP A 34 -7.10 -6.61 -3.29
C ASP A 34 -7.29 -6.62 -1.78
N PHE A 35 -6.40 -7.28 -1.05
CA PHE A 35 -6.59 -7.44 0.38
C PHE A 35 -5.35 -7.02 1.15
N ILE A 36 -5.22 -5.73 1.37
CA ILE A 36 -4.12 -5.18 2.15
C ILE A 36 -4.69 -4.41 3.32
N LYS A 37 -4.16 -4.66 4.50
CA LYS A 37 -4.63 -3.99 5.69
C LYS A 37 -3.47 -3.31 6.37
N LEU A 38 -3.59 -2.02 6.58
CA LEU A 38 -2.59 -1.24 7.29
C LEU A 38 -3.21 -0.67 8.56
N LYS A 39 -2.38 -0.36 9.53
CA LYS A 39 -2.85 0.20 10.77
C LYS A 39 -1.84 1.26 11.20
N ASP A 40 -2.31 2.42 11.58
CA ASP A 40 -1.40 3.45 12.05
C ASP A 40 -1.22 3.37 13.56
N GLU A 41 -0.35 4.19 14.08
CA GLU A 41 -0.02 4.13 15.49
C GLU A 41 -1.17 4.60 16.39
N TYR A 42 -2.20 5.16 15.83
CA TYR A 42 -3.35 5.58 16.59
C TYR A 42 -4.48 4.55 16.50
N GLY A 43 -4.22 3.44 15.85
CA GLY A 43 -5.22 2.39 15.75
C GLY A 43 -6.17 2.50 14.56
N ASN A 44 -5.97 3.49 13.69
CA ASN A 44 -6.82 3.61 12.50
C ASN A 44 -6.44 2.54 11.50
N VAL A 45 -7.44 1.91 10.94
CA VAL A 45 -7.24 0.83 9.99
C VAL A 45 -7.51 1.32 8.58
N TRP A 46 -6.62 0.98 7.67
CA TRP A 46 -6.73 1.31 6.26
C TRP A 46 -6.82 0.02 5.48
N LEU A 47 -7.83 -0.08 4.64
CA LEU A 47 -7.99 -1.26 3.78
C LEU A 47 -7.78 -0.83 2.34
N GLY A 48 -7.14 -1.64 1.58
CA GLY A 48 -6.86 -1.25 0.22
C GLY A 48 -6.35 -2.34 -0.67
N SER A 49 -5.80 -1.90 -1.78
CA SER A 49 -5.38 -2.79 -2.85
C SER A 49 -4.12 -2.28 -3.53
N ALA A 50 -3.46 -3.20 -4.19
CA ALA A 50 -2.31 -2.92 -5.02
C ALA A 50 -2.54 -3.53 -6.39
N GLU A 51 -2.29 -2.75 -7.42
CA GLU A 51 -2.49 -3.21 -8.79
C GLU A 51 -1.24 -2.99 -9.60
N ILE A 52 -0.77 -4.02 -10.26
CA ILE A 52 0.39 -3.91 -11.13
C ILE A 52 -0.06 -3.30 -12.44
N VAL A 53 0.56 -2.20 -12.81
CA VAL A 53 0.28 -1.54 -14.07
C VAL A 53 1.52 -1.63 -14.95
N ALA A 54 1.55 -0.89 -16.03
CA ALA A 54 2.63 -0.99 -16.99
C ALA A 54 4.00 -0.77 -16.34
N ASP A 55 5.04 -1.36 -16.88
CA ASP A 55 6.43 -1.15 -16.50
C ASP A 55 6.73 -1.54 -15.06
N ASN A 56 6.00 -2.50 -14.55
CA ASN A 56 6.19 -2.98 -13.19
C ASN A 56 5.94 -1.93 -12.13
N SER A 57 5.24 -0.90 -12.49
CA SER A 57 4.78 0.08 -11.50
C SER A 57 3.58 -0.49 -10.79
N ILE A 58 3.43 -0.17 -9.52
CA ILE A 58 2.32 -0.67 -8.72
C ILE A 58 1.57 0.51 -8.16
N VAL A 59 0.27 0.53 -8.38
CA VAL A 59 -0.60 1.57 -7.86
C VAL A 59 -1.27 1.05 -6.61
N TYR A 60 -1.26 1.87 -5.57
CA TYR A 60 -1.86 1.52 -4.28
C TYR A 60 -3.03 2.44 -3.98
N ARG A 61 -4.09 1.88 -3.43
CA ARG A 61 -5.25 2.66 -3.00
C ARG A 61 -5.75 2.11 -1.69
N PHE A 62 -5.82 2.97 -0.70
CA PHE A 62 -6.28 2.60 0.63
C PHE A 62 -7.36 3.56 1.10
N ARG A 63 -8.23 3.08 1.96
CA ARG A 63 -9.29 3.89 2.52
C ARG A 63 -9.48 3.51 3.99
N ASP A 64 -9.66 4.48 4.86
CA ASP A 64 -9.92 4.20 6.26
C ASP A 64 -11.44 4.16 6.53
N GLY A 65 -11.80 3.90 7.76
CA GLY A 65 -13.21 3.78 8.12
C GLY A 65 -14.01 5.07 8.03
N THR A 66 -13.33 6.21 7.91
CA THR A 66 -14.02 7.50 7.80
C THR A 66 -14.10 7.98 6.36
N GLY A 67 -13.53 7.22 5.44
CA GLY A 67 -13.55 7.60 4.03
C GLY A 67 -12.32 8.34 3.55
N LYS A 68 -11.35 8.56 4.41
CA LYS A 68 -10.11 9.19 3.98
C LYS A 68 -9.33 8.22 3.12
N THR A 69 -8.58 8.74 2.17
CA THR A 69 -7.88 7.91 1.22
C THR A 69 -6.38 8.13 1.26
N LEU A 70 -5.63 7.08 0.91
CA LEU A 70 -4.20 7.14 0.66
C LEU A 70 -3.99 6.49 -0.69
N THR A 71 -3.38 7.19 -1.61
CA THR A 71 -3.15 6.64 -2.95
C THR A 71 -1.75 6.98 -3.41
N GLY A 72 -1.20 6.16 -4.25
CA GLY A 72 0.11 6.45 -4.81
C GLY A 72 0.68 5.29 -5.58
N ILE A 73 1.98 5.33 -5.76
CA ILE A 73 2.64 4.39 -6.64
C ILE A 73 3.96 3.98 -6.04
N SER A 74 4.42 2.80 -6.35
CA SER A 74 5.74 2.37 -5.95
C SER A 74 6.65 2.25 -7.15
N SER A 75 7.94 2.42 -6.89
CA SER A 75 8.96 2.22 -7.88
C SER A 75 10.03 1.42 -7.14
N GLY A 76 10.24 0.19 -7.55
CA GLY A 76 11.11 -0.71 -6.81
C GLY A 76 10.52 -0.99 -5.44
N LEU A 77 11.30 -0.83 -4.40
CA LEU A 77 10.83 -1.08 -3.04
C LEU A 77 10.30 0.16 -2.34
N VAL A 78 10.39 1.30 -2.98
CA VAL A 78 9.95 2.55 -2.36
C VAL A 78 8.51 2.83 -2.71
N VAL A 79 7.70 3.11 -1.72
CA VAL A 79 6.29 3.43 -1.89
C VAL A 79 6.07 4.86 -1.46
N THR A 80 5.39 5.62 -2.28
CA THR A 80 5.03 6.99 -1.97
C THR A 80 3.53 7.15 -2.14
N LEU A 81 2.86 7.49 -1.07
CA LEU A 81 1.41 7.68 -1.09
C LEU A 81 1.09 9.10 -0.67
N ARG A 82 -0.07 9.57 -1.06
CA ARG A 82 -0.55 10.88 -0.65
C ARG A 82 -1.95 10.73 -0.11
N ASP A 83 -2.25 11.45 0.95
CA ASP A 83 -3.60 11.48 1.47
C ASP A 83 -4.37 12.59 0.76
N GLU A 84 -5.65 12.70 1.07
CA GLU A 84 -6.49 13.67 0.38
C GLU A 84 -6.17 15.12 0.74
N LYS A 85 -5.35 15.33 1.75
CA LYS A 85 -4.94 16.66 2.12
C LYS A 85 -3.59 17.01 1.49
N GLY A 86 -3.04 16.09 0.71
CA GLY A 86 -1.77 16.33 0.06
C GLY A 86 -0.54 15.96 0.87
N ASN A 87 -0.73 15.37 2.06
CA ASN A 87 0.41 14.95 2.87
C ASN A 87 1.03 13.70 2.25
N THR A 88 2.34 13.60 2.33
CA THR A 88 3.07 12.50 1.73
C THR A 88 3.45 11.46 2.77
N TRP A 89 3.19 10.20 2.44
CA TRP A 89 3.57 9.06 3.26
C TRP A 89 4.56 8.26 2.43
N ARG A 90 5.69 7.96 3.01
CA ARG A 90 6.76 7.30 2.25
C ARG A 90 7.34 6.17 3.06
N GLY A 91 7.73 5.12 2.39
CA GLY A 91 8.34 3.98 3.03
C GLY A 91 8.64 2.87 2.07
N ALA A 92 8.52 1.67 2.55
CA ALA A 92 8.91 0.50 1.78
C ALA A 92 7.91 -0.62 1.91
N VAL A 93 7.94 -1.50 0.94
CA VAL A 93 7.18 -2.73 0.96
C VAL A 93 8.18 -3.85 0.69
N ASP A 94 8.14 -4.92 1.45
CA ASP A 94 9.03 -6.07 1.22
C ASP A 94 8.34 -7.40 1.44
#